data_172ddbd0fd37746b729ebc8d29888236
#
_entry.id   172ddbd0fd37746b729ebc8d29888236
#
_cell.length_a   1.000
_cell.length_b   1.000
_cell.length_c   1.000
_cell.angle_alpha   90.00
_cell.angle_beta   90.00
_cell.angle_gamma   90.00
#
_symmetry.space_group_name_H-M   'P 1'
#
loop_
_entity.id
_entity.type
_entity.pdbx_description
1 polymer ?
#
loop_
_entity_poly.entity_id
_entity_poly.type
_entity_poly.pdbx_seq_one_letter_code
_entity_poly.pdbx_strand_id
1 'polypeptide(L)'
;MKKTPLIVLNKPFGVISQFSEHEKHTTLKSYVSLQGYYPAGRLDTDSEGLLLLTNDGKLQAKIASPKFKVAKTYWAQVEGLVTEEAIAQLHKGVKLKEFTTLPAIAEIIPEPENLWERVPPIRERKNIPTTWISITITEGKNRQVRRMCAAIGFPC
;
A
#
# COMPACT_ATOMS: atom_id res chain seq x y z
N MET A 1 15.14 23.43 20.05
CA MET A 1 15.17 22.88 18.70
C MET A 1 14.09 21.81 18.56
N LYS A 2 13.18 22.00 17.64
CA LYS A 2 12.13 20.98 17.40
C LYS A 2 12.74 19.76 16.73
N LYS A 3 12.56 18.60 17.34
CA LYS A 3 12.89 17.35 16.67
C LYS A 3 11.90 17.13 15.53
N THR A 4 12.37 16.58 14.42
CA THR A 4 11.49 16.19 13.32
C THR A 4 10.56 15.09 13.81
N PRO A 5 9.25 15.29 13.80
CA PRO A 5 8.31 14.34 14.39
C PRO A 5 7.96 13.21 13.43
N LEU A 6 8.92 12.72 12.64
CA LEU A 6 8.63 11.76 11.59
C LEU A 6 9.66 10.63 11.56
N ILE A 7 9.15 9.41 11.56
CA ILE A 7 9.94 8.20 11.31
C ILE A 7 9.48 7.61 9.98
N VAL A 8 10.44 7.27 9.15
CA VAL A 8 10.19 6.59 7.88
C VAL A 8 10.61 5.14 8.04
N LEU A 9 9.66 4.23 7.87
CA LEU A 9 9.90 2.80 7.95
C LEU A 9 9.62 2.15 6.60
N ASN A 10 10.52 1.30 6.15
CA ASN A 10 10.22 0.37 5.07
C ASN A 10 9.67 -0.91 5.72
N LYS A 11 8.36 -0.98 5.81
CA LYS A 11 7.68 -2.08 6.52
C LYS A 11 7.83 -3.39 5.76
N PRO A 12 8.35 -4.45 6.40
CA PRO A 12 8.42 -5.76 5.76
C PRO A 12 7.06 -6.43 5.60
N PHE A 13 7.02 -7.39 4.68
CA PHE A 13 5.88 -8.30 4.56
C PHE A 13 5.69 -9.09 5.86
N GLY A 14 4.45 -9.29 6.24
CA GLY A 14 4.10 -10.09 7.42
C GLY A 14 4.08 -9.31 8.73
N VAL A 15 4.46 -8.03 8.70
CA VAL A 15 4.44 -7.16 9.88
C VAL A 15 3.14 -6.39 9.92
N ILE A 16 2.44 -6.46 11.04
CA ILE A 16 1.20 -5.72 11.24
C ILE A 16 1.48 -4.28 11.69
N SER A 17 0.74 -3.31 11.14
CA SER A 17 0.93 -1.88 11.39
C SER A 17 0.38 -1.45 12.75
N GLN A 18 0.91 -2.05 13.82
CA GLN A 18 0.56 -1.71 15.19
C GLN A 18 1.71 -2.05 16.14
N PHE A 19 1.72 -1.45 17.31
CA PHE A 19 2.72 -1.73 18.36
C PHE A 19 2.25 -2.79 19.36
N SER A 20 0.96 -2.93 19.57
CA SER A 20 0.41 -3.92 20.48
C SER A 20 0.66 -5.34 19.97
N GLU A 21 0.89 -6.27 20.88
CA GLU A 21 1.15 -7.66 20.53
C GLU A 21 0.04 -8.28 19.70
N HIS A 22 0.43 -9.20 18.83
CA HIS A 22 -0.49 -9.96 18.00
C HIS A 22 -0.09 -11.43 18.03
N GLU A 23 -1.06 -12.32 18.11
CA GLU A 23 -0.83 -13.77 18.22
C GLU A 23 -0.09 -14.37 17.04
N LYS A 24 -0.34 -13.86 15.83
CA LYS A 24 0.13 -14.46 14.58
C LYS A 24 1.21 -13.67 13.86
N HIS A 25 1.35 -12.38 14.17
CA HIS A 25 2.18 -11.48 13.38
C HIS A 25 3.15 -10.69 14.24
N THR A 26 4.33 -10.44 13.68
CA THR A 26 5.27 -9.49 14.21
C THR A 26 4.68 -8.08 14.11
N THR A 27 4.95 -7.25 15.09
CA THR A 27 4.43 -5.89 15.17
C THR A 27 5.53 -4.86 14.90
N LEU A 28 5.14 -3.58 14.81
CA LEU A 28 6.08 -2.47 14.63
C LEU A 28 7.07 -2.35 15.78
N LYS A 29 6.75 -2.89 16.94
CA LYS A 29 7.62 -2.87 18.12
C LYS A 29 9.00 -3.48 17.84
N SER A 30 9.08 -4.47 16.95
CA SER A 30 10.34 -5.11 16.58
C SER A 30 11.22 -4.25 15.69
N TYR A 31 10.68 -3.19 15.09
CA TYR A 31 11.37 -2.35 14.11
C TYR A 31 11.53 -0.90 14.56
N VAL A 32 10.67 -0.42 15.44
CA VAL A 32 10.68 0.96 15.92
C VAL A 32 10.79 0.96 17.42
N SER A 33 11.93 1.43 17.91
CA SER A 33 12.23 1.44 19.37
C SER A 33 11.78 2.73 20.06
N LEU A 34 11.51 3.79 19.31
CA LEU A 34 11.10 5.07 19.87
C LEU A 34 9.64 5.01 20.31
N GLN A 35 9.38 5.36 21.58
CA GLN A 35 8.03 5.40 22.12
C GLN A 35 7.31 6.70 21.74
N GLY A 36 5.97 6.62 21.68
CA GLY A 36 5.14 7.78 21.42
C GLY A 36 4.94 8.11 19.95
N TYR A 37 5.48 7.30 19.05
CA TYR A 37 5.27 7.44 17.61
C TYR A 37 4.21 6.44 17.15
N TYR A 38 3.31 6.91 16.29
CA TYR A 38 2.20 6.10 15.80
C TYR A 38 2.13 6.16 14.28
N PRO A 39 1.71 5.08 13.61
CA PRO A 39 1.64 5.09 12.16
C PRO A 39 0.60 6.11 11.66
N ALA A 40 1.00 6.84 10.62
CA ALA A 40 0.12 7.75 9.89
C ALA A 40 -0.51 6.98 8.72
N GLY A 41 -1.59 6.29 9.01
CA GLY A 41 -2.20 5.32 8.13
C GLY A 41 -1.71 3.91 8.44
N ARG A 42 -2.09 2.98 7.59
CA ARG A 42 -1.75 1.57 7.77
C ARG A 42 -1.43 0.95 6.43
N LEU A 43 -0.37 0.15 6.40
CA LEU A 43 -0.17 -0.82 5.34
C LEU A 43 -0.70 -2.16 5.83
N ASP A 44 -1.33 -2.92 4.94
CA ASP A 44 -1.78 -4.27 5.25
C ASP A 44 -0.61 -5.14 5.68
N THR A 45 -0.89 -6.19 6.45
CA THR A 45 0.14 -7.12 6.92
C THR A 45 0.91 -7.72 5.73
N ASP A 46 0.22 -8.00 4.66
CA ASP A 46 0.79 -8.58 3.43
C ASP A 46 1.25 -7.53 2.40
N SER A 47 1.39 -6.29 2.82
CA SER A 47 1.96 -5.21 2.02
C SER A 47 3.31 -4.78 2.58
N GLU A 48 4.17 -4.26 1.72
CA GLU A 48 5.52 -3.81 2.05
C GLU A 48 5.71 -2.36 1.65
N GLY A 49 6.65 -1.70 2.29
CA GLY A 49 7.12 -0.41 1.84
C GLY A 49 6.92 0.72 2.84
N LEU A 50 6.76 1.91 2.31
CA LEU A 50 6.76 3.14 3.09
C LEU A 50 5.61 3.20 4.09
N LEU A 51 5.96 3.27 5.35
CA LEU A 51 5.04 3.59 6.43
C LEU A 51 5.63 4.76 7.21
N LEU A 52 4.87 5.82 7.34
CA LEU A 52 5.26 7.00 8.12
C LEU A 52 4.70 6.91 9.52
N LEU A 53 5.53 7.23 10.52
CA LEU A 53 5.10 7.29 11.91
C LEU A 53 5.44 8.68 12.46
N THR A 54 4.58 9.18 13.33
CA THR A 54 4.78 10.51 13.92
C THR A 54 4.28 10.56 15.36
N ASN A 55 4.83 11.47 16.11
CA ASN A 55 4.36 11.82 17.46
C ASN A 55 3.45 13.06 17.45
N ASP A 56 3.17 13.60 16.27
CA ASP A 56 2.31 14.77 16.10
C ASP A 56 0.96 14.36 15.53
N GLY A 57 -0.10 14.44 16.35
CA GLY A 57 -1.44 14.02 15.96
C GLY A 57 -2.02 14.81 14.80
N LYS A 58 -1.66 16.09 14.65
CA LYS A 58 -2.12 16.91 13.53
C LYS A 58 -1.47 16.44 12.22
N LEU A 59 -0.17 16.15 12.26
CA LEU A 59 0.54 15.64 11.10
C LEU A 59 0.01 14.25 10.72
N GLN A 60 -0.22 13.39 11.71
CA GLN A 60 -0.81 12.06 11.49
C GLN A 60 -2.14 12.17 10.74
N ALA A 61 -3.01 13.07 11.18
CA ALA A 61 -4.31 13.27 10.54
C ALA A 61 -4.16 13.81 9.11
N LYS A 62 -3.24 14.74 8.88
CA LYS A 62 -3.00 15.28 7.53
C LYS A 62 -2.55 14.21 6.55
N ILE A 63 -1.75 13.26 7.01
CA ILE A 63 -1.23 12.19 6.16
C ILE A 63 -2.28 11.11 5.95
N ALA A 64 -2.97 10.71 7.02
CA ALA A 64 -3.81 9.51 7.04
C ALA A 64 -5.28 9.76 6.72
N SER A 65 -5.82 10.93 7.09
CA SER A 65 -7.26 11.18 6.94
C SER A 65 -7.66 11.40 5.48
N PRO A 66 -8.70 10.69 5.00
CA PRO A 66 -9.23 10.89 3.63
C PRO A 66 -9.68 12.33 3.37
N LYS A 67 -10.01 13.08 4.42
CA LYS A 67 -10.40 14.49 4.34
C LYS A 67 -9.34 15.37 3.67
N PHE A 68 -8.08 15.07 3.87
CA PHE A 68 -6.99 15.86 3.31
C PHE A 68 -6.55 15.40 1.92
N LYS A 69 -7.07 14.28 1.45
CA LYS A 69 -6.84 13.76 0.09
C LYS A 69 -5.36 13.69 -0.32
N VAL A 70 -4.49 13.33 0.60
CA VAL A 70 -3.07 13.14 0.28
C VAL A 70 -2.95 11.95 -0.66
N ALA A 71 -2.37 12.19 -1.83
CA ALA A 71 -2.16 11.14 -2.81
C ALA A 71 -1.16 10.11 -2.31
N LYS A 72 -1.48 8.84 -2.50
CA LYS A 72 -0.61 7.71 -2.16
C LYS A 72 -0.43 6.84 -3.37
N THR A 73 0.81 6.55 -3.70
CA THR A 73 1.17 5.73 -4.85
C THR A 73 1.56 4.34 -4.38
N TYR A 74 1.01 3.34 -5.04
CA TYR A 74 1.28 1.93 -4.78
C TYR A 74 1.85 1.28 -6.03
N TRP A 75 2.87 0.46 -5.85
CA TRP A 75 3.33 -0.42 -6.90
C TRP A 75 2.75 -1.80 -6.65
N ALA A 76 2.00 -2.30 -7.61
CA ALA A 76 1.34 -3.59 -7.49
C ALA A 76 1.88 -4.56 -8.55
N GLN A 77 2.32 -5.72 -8.10
CA GLN A 77 2.63 -6.82 -8.99
C GLN A 77 1.37 -7.67 -9.13
N VAL A 78 0.84 -7.72 -10.35
CA VAL A 78 -0.44 -8.39 -10.63
C VAL A 78 -0.26 -9.55 -11.57
N GLU A 79 -1.16 -10.52 -11.50
CA GLU A 79 -1.18 -11.67 -12.40
C GLU A 79 -1.73 -11.25 -13.77
N GLY A 80 -1.10 -11.70 -14.84
CA GLY A 80 -1.51 -11.46 -16.21
C GLY A 80 -0.78 -10.30 -16.87
N LEU A 81 -1.04 -10.12 -18.15
CA LEU A 81 -0.53 -9.01 -18.96
C LEU A 81 -1.56 -7.90 -18.97
N VAL A 82 -1.34 -6.86 -18.19
CA VAL A 82 -2.29 -5.75 -18.05
C VAL A 82 -2.41 -5.00 -19.38
N THR A 83 -3.64 -4.70 -19.75
CA THR A 83 -3.96 -3.98 -21.00
C THR A 83 -4.19 -2.50 -20.74
N GLU A 84 -4.07 -1.69 -21.78
CA GLU A 84 -4.39 -0.26 -21.70
C GLU A 84 -5.86 -0.01 -21.37
N GLU A 85 -6.75 -0.92 -21.79
CA GLU A 85 -8.18 -0.86 -21.44
C GLU A 85 -8.40 -1.02 -19.94
N ALA A 86 -7.67 -1.93 -19.30
CA ALA A 86 -7.72 -2.12 -17.84
C ALA A 86 -7.22 -0.86 -17.11
N ILE A 87 -6.14 -0.27 -17.59
CA ILE A 87 -5.64 1.00 -17.05
C ILE A 87 -6.67 2.11 -17.19
N ALA A 88 -7.34 2.18 -18.36
CA ALA A 88 -8.40 3.17 -18.58
C ALA A 88 -9.56 3.01 -17.58
N GLN A 89 -9.90 1.79 -17.19
CA GLN A 89 -10.91 1.55 -16.15
C GLN A 89 -10.50 2.16 -14.82
N LEU A 90 -9.22 2.03 -14.43
CA LEU A 90 -8.70 2.64 -13.21
C LEU A 90 -8.82 4.17 -13.26
N HIS A 91 -8.53 4.78 -14.41
CA HIS A 91 -8.65 6.22 -14.61
C HIS A 91 -10.08 6.73 -14.49
N LYS A 92 -11.06 5.93 -14.89
CA LYS A 92 -12.48 6.31 -14.80
C LYS A 92 -13.08 6.10 -13.41
N GLY A 93 -12.47 5.24 -12.63
CA GLY A 93 -13.05 4.73 -11.40
C GLY A 93 -13.64 3.35 -11.62
N VAL A 94 -13.55 2.52 -10.61
CA VAL A 94 -13.94 1.10 -10.67
C VAL A 94 -15.08 0.86 -9.72
N LYS A 95 -16.12 0.17 -10.19
CA LYS A 95 -17.22 -0.24 -9.34
C LYS A 95 -16.80 -1.45 -8.52
N LEU A 96 -16.72 -1.26 -7.21
CA LEU A 96 -16.49 -2.32 -6.24
C LEU A 96 -17.82 -2.71 -5.59
N LYS A 97 -17.80 -3.69 -4.70
CA LYS A 97 -19.01 -4.19 -4.08
C LYS A 97 -19.76 -3.12 -3.28
N GLU A 98 -19.04 -2.33 -2.47
CA GLU A 98 -19.64 -1.37 -1.55
C GLU A 98 -19.62 0.07 -2.08
N PHE A 99 -18.78 0.38 -3.04
CA PHE A 99 -18.64 1.75 -3.56
C PHE A 99 -17.96 1.74 -4.93
N THR A 100 -18.04 2.88 -5.62
CA THR A 100 -17.28 3.12 -6.84
C THR A 100 -16.08 4.00 -6.49
N THR A 101 -14.88 3.60 -6.90
CA THR A 101 -13.67 4.37 -6.61
C THR A 101 -13.65 5.68 -7.37
N LEU A 102 -12.95 6.67 -6.80
CA LEU A 102 -12.63 7.88 -7.54
C LEU A 102 -11.66 7.55 -8.68
N PRO A 103 -11.59 8.40 -9.71
CA PRO A 103 -10.58 8.24 -10.75
C PRO A 103 -9.18 8.15 -10.14
N ALA A 104 -8.40 7.17 -10.58
CA ALA A 104 -7.03 6.98 -10.13
C ALA A 104 -6.05 7.39 -11.23
N ILE A 105 -4.82 7.67 -10.84
CA ILE A 105 -3.70 7.79 -11.78
C ILE A 105 -3.04 6.42 -11.82
N ALA A 106 -2.95 5.81 -12.98
CA ALA A 106 -2.39 4.47 -13.10
C ALA A 106 -1.60 4.34 -14.40
N GLU A 107 -0.54 3.53 -14.34
CA GLU A 107 0.28 3.22 -15.50
C GLU A 107 0.96 1.86 -15.34
N ILE A 108 1.27 1.22 -16.44
CA ILE A 108 2.11 0.02 -16.47
C ILE A 108 3.55 0.49 -16.30
N ILE A 109 4.29 -0.13 -15.38
CA ILE A 109 5.70 0.19 -15.13
C ILE A 109 6.56 -1.07 -15.31
N PRO A 110 7.86 -0.91 -15.57
CA PRO A 110 8.79 -2.04 -15.49
C PRO A 110 8.93 -2.50 -14.04
N GLU A 111 9.41 -3.72 -13.85
CA GLU A 111 9.71 -4.18 -12.50
C GLU A 111 10.65 -3.18 -11.81
N PRO A 112 10.28 -2.69 -10.61
CA PRO A 112 11.11 -1.71 -9.92
C PRO A 112 12.51 -2.23 -9.62
N GLU A 113 13.51 -1.39 -9.83
CA GLU A 113 14.88 -1.69 -9.48
C GLU A 113 15.08 -1.65 -7.97
N ASN A 114 16.07 -2.41 -7.49
CA ASN A 114 16.46 -2.42 -6.07
C ASN A 114 15.35 -2.84 -5.10
N LEU A 115 14.41 -3.65 -5.56
CA LEU A 115 13.46 -4.28 -4.65
C LEU A 115 14.23 -5.22 -3.72
N TRP A 116 13.96 -5.10 -2.43
CA TRP A 116 14.50 -6.09 -1.51
C TRP A 116 13.81 -7.44 -1.70
N GLU A 117 14.50 -8.48 -1.24
CA GLU A 117 13.93 -9.83 -1.27
C GLU A 117 12.78 -9.92 -0.26
N ARG A 118 11.62 -10.37 -0.74
CA ARG A 118 10.50 -10.61 0.14
C ARG A 118 10.64 -11.95 0.85
N VAL A 119 10.37 -11.98 2.15
CA VAL A 119 10.37 -13.20 2.96
C VAL A 119 8.97 -13.37 3.58
N PRO A 120 8.23 -14.42 3.26
CA PRO A 120 8.52 -15.46 2.25
C PRO A 120 8.44 -14.91 0.82
N PRO A 121 9.10 -15.56 -0.15
CA PRO A 121 9.06 -15.09 -1.53
C PRO A 121 7.66 -15.13 -2.12
N ILE A 122 7.46 -14.30 -3.14
CA ILE A 122 6.19 -14.25 -3.88
C ILE A 122 5.97 -15.62 -4.54
N ARG A 123 4.74 -16.11 -4.43
CA ARG A 123 4.34 -17.33 -5.10
C ARG A 123 4.38 -17.14 -6.61
N GLU A 124 5.23 -17.90 -7.27
CA GLU A 124 5.26 -17.94 -8.73
C GLU A 124 4.29 -19.01 -9.23
N ARG A 125 3.39 -18.60 -10.10
CA ARG A 125 2.51 -19.53 -10.80
C ARG A 125 3.12 -19.83 -12.15
N LYS A 126 3.32 -21.13 -12.39
CA LYS A 126 3.80 -21.63 -13.67
C LYS A 126 2.85 -21.19 -14.79
N ASN A 127 3.38 -20.58 -15.84
CA ASN A 127 2.64 -20.11 -17.02
C ASN A 127 1.72 -18.90 -16.82
N ILE A 128 1.79 -18.23 -15.69
CA ILE A 128 1.06 -16.98 -15.49
C ILE A 128 2.08 -15.83 -15.45
N PRO A 129 2.10 -14.96 -16.47
CA PRO A 129 2.96 -13.77 -16.43
C PRO A 129 2.48 -12.80 -15.36
N THR A 130 3.35 -11.91 -14.95
CA THR A 130 3.01 -10.82 -14.04
C THR A 130 3.32 -9.49 -14.70
N THR A 131 2.61 -8.45 -14.26
CA THR A 131 2.83 -7.07 -14.68
C THR A 131 2.95 -6.20 -13.44
N TRP A 132 3.84 -5.23 -13.48
CA TRP A 132 3.92 -4.19 -12.46
C TRP A 132 3.13 -2.98 -12.92
N ILE A 133 2.31 -2.45 -12.02
CA ILE A 133 1.54 -1.23 -12.26
C ILE A 133 1.72 -0.26 -11.09
N SER A 134 1.70 1.02 -11.41
CA SER A 134 1.71 2.10 -10.43
C SER A 134 0.30 2.67 -10.35
N ILE A 135 -0.27 2.74 -9.16
CA ILE A 135 -1.61 3.27 -8.92
C ILE A 135 -1.53 4.34 -7.85
N THR A 136 -2.01 5.53 -8.17
CA THR A 136 -2.09 6.65 -7.21
C THR A 136 -3.55 6.95 -6.91
N ILE A 137 -3.90 6.93 -5.65
CA ILE A 137 -5.25 7.20 -5.16
C ILE A 137 -5.23 8.23 -4.02
N THR A 138 -6.35 8.88 -3.79
CA THR A 138 -6.54 9.81 -2.67
C THR A 138 -7.52 9.26 -1.63
N GLU A 139 -8.04 8.07 -1.87
CA GLU A 139 -8.90 7.33 -0.97
C GLU A 139 -8.09 6.38 -0.11
N GLY A 140 -8.69 5.85 0.94
CA GLY A 140 -8.01 4.93 1.85
C GLY A 140 -8.92 3.81 2.34
N LYS A 141 -9.78 3.28 1.47
CA LYS A 141 -10.65 2.17 1.84
C LYS A 141 -9.85 0.89 2.06
N ASN A 142 -10.36 0.04 2.93
CA ASN A 142 -9.68 -1.21 3.30
C ASN A 142 -9.35 -2.04 2.05
N ARG A 143 -8.08 -2.39 1.89
CA ARG A 143 -7.53 -3.20 0.79
C ARG A 143 -7.94 -2.71 -0.60
N GLN A 144 -8.10 -1.39 -0.74
CA GLN A 144 -8.66 -0.79 -1.96
C GLN A 144 -7.88 -1.13 -3.22
N VAL A 145 -6.55 -0.97 -3.21
CA VAL A 145 -5.74 -1.21 -4.40
C VAL A 145 -5.87 -2.66 -4.86
N ARG A 146 -5.85 -3.61 -3.93
CA ARG A 146 -6.01 -5.04 -4.25
C ARG A 146 -7.37 -5.32 -4.86
N ARG A 147 -8.42 -4.70 -4.32
CA ARG A 147 -9.79 -4.86 -4.83
C ARG A 147 -9.96 -4.22 -6.21
N MET A 148 -9.30 -3.10 -6.45
CA MET A 148 -9.30 -2.44 -7.76
C MET A 148 -8.61 -3.33 -8.80
N CYS A 149 -7.45 -3.87 -8.47
CA CYS A 149 -6.73 -4.77 -9.36
C CYS A 149 -7.55 -6.02 -9.71
N ALA A 150 -8.16 -6.64 -8.72
CA ALA A 150 -9.01 -7.81 -8.92
C ALA A 150 -10.22 -7.47 -9.81
N ALA A 151 -10.83 -6.31 -9.60
CA ALA A 151 -12.02 -5.88 -10.34
C ALA A 151 -11.75 -5.66 -11.82
N ILE A 152 -10.54 -5.23 -12.20
CA ILE A 152 -10.16 -5.10 -13.60
C ILE A 152 -9.62 -6.40 -14.21
N GLY A 153 -9.61 -7.50 -13.43
CA GLY A 153 -9.22 -8.83 -13.91
C GLY A 153 -7.76 -9.20 -13.71
N PHE A 154 -7.01 -8.41 -12.95
CA PHE A 154 -5.58 -8.64 -12.72
C PHE A 154 -5.26 -8.61 -11.22
N PRO A 155 -5.55 -9.68 -10.48
CA PRO A 155 -5.33 -9.70 -9.02
C PRO A 155 -3.84 -9.63 -8.66
N CYS A 156 -3.59 -9.01 -7.50
CA CYS A 156 -2.24 -8.96 -6.93
C CYS A 156 -1.78 -10.30 -6.39
#